data_4899ed4916e7690afa9d81b657fad2af
#
_entry.id   4899ed4916e7690afa9d81b657fad2af
#
_cell.length_a   1.000
_cell.length_b   1.000
_cell.length_c   1.000
_cell.angle_alpha   90.00
_cell.angle_beta   90.00
_cell.angle_gamma   90.00
#
_symmetry.space_group_name_H-M   'P 1'
#
loop_
_entity.id
_entity.type
_entity.pdbx_description
1 polymer ?
#
loop_
_entity_poly.entity_id
_entity_poly.type
_entity_poly.pdbx_seq_one_letter_code
_entity_poly.pdbx_strand_id
1 'polypeptide(L)'
;MFKIKREERPVSDVTFEDLFKQNYVYVVKQIVWIVKNQTIAEELAQEVFLQLYRNNWKGIENLSGWLIKSSTFVAYKYLRS
;
A
#
# COMPACT_ATOMS: atom_id res chain seq x y z
N MET A 1 -13.11 -11.87 -24.36
CA MET A 1 -12.92 -12.23 -23.91
C MET A 1 -12.21 -12.45 -22.89
N PHE A 2 -11.74 -12.40 -22.48
CA PHE A 2 -11.07 -12.60 -21.66
C PHE A 2 -11.19 -12.01 -20.41
N LYS A 3 -11.43 -11.38 -19.97
CA LYS A 3 -11.58 -10.61 -18.93
C LYS A 3 -12.25 -11.26 -17.87
N ILE A 4 -13.04 -12.06 -18.12
CA ILE A 4 -13.80 -12.76 -17.16
C ILE A 4 -13.02 -13.54 -16.19
N LYS A 5 -11.85 -13.92 -16.54
CA LYS A 5 -11.07 -14.75 -15.68
C LYS A 5 -10.73 -14.13 -14.39
N ARG A 6 -10.63 -12.83 -14.34
CA ARG A 6 -10.28 -12.18 -13.14
C ARG A 6 -11.23 -12.47 -12.04
N GLU A 7 -12.50 -12.46 -12.34
CA GLU A 7 -13.49 -12.60 -11.31
C GLU A 7 -13.60 -13.98 -10.79
N GLU A 8 -13.11 -14.94 -11.56
CA GLU A 8 -13.18 -16.32 -11.13
C GLU A 8 -11.93 -16.75 -10.41
N ARG A 9 -10.97 -15.88 -10.27
CA ARG A 9 -9.72 -16.21 -9.66
C ARG A 9 -9.88 -16.42 -8.17
N PRO A 10 -9.34 -17.52 -7.60
CA PRO A 10 -9.42 -17.73 -6.16
C PRO A 10 -8.70 -16.63 -5.42
N VAL A 11 -9.09 -16.41 -4.17
CA VAL A 11 -8.43 -15.41 -3.35
C VAL A 11 -6.95 -15.68 -3.25
N SER A 12 -6.57 -16.95 -3.22
CA SER A 12 -5.17 -17.30 -3.09
C SER A 12 -4.33 -16.86 -4.28
N ASP A 13 -4.98 -16.50 -5.40
CA ASP A 13 -4.27 -16.06 -6.59
C ASP A 13 -4.06 -14.56 -6.64
N VAL A 14 -4.44 -13.84 -5.60
CA VAL A 14 -4.21 -12.42 -5.55
C VAL A 14 -2.71 -12.18 -5.53
N THR A 15 -2.24 -11.32 -6.42
CA THR A 15 -0.82 -11.02 -6.52
C THR A 15 -0.51 -9.75 -5.77
N PHE A 16 0.78 -9.53 -5.53
CA PHE A 16 1.19 -8.28 -4.90
C PHE A 16 0.81 -7.10 -5.79
N GLU A 17 0.88 -7.27 -7.10
CA GLU A 17 0.50 -6.19 -8.02
C GLU A 17 -0.96 -5.81 -7.85
N ASP A 18 -1.84 -6.79 -7.66
CA ASP A 18 -3.24 -6.52 -7.41
C ASP A 18 -3.42 -5.71 -6.14
N LEU A 19 -2.72 -6.10 -5.10
CA LEU A 19 -2.78 -5.42 -3.82
C LEU A 19 -2.27 -4.00 -3.95
N PHE A 20 -1.17 -3.83 -4.67
CA PHE A 20 -0.59 -2.52 -4.90
C PHE A 20 -1.58 -1.61 -5.61
N LYS A 21 -2.17 -2.10 -6.70
CA LYS A 21 -3.09 -1.28 -7.48
C LYS A 21 -4.33 -0.89 -6.69
N GLN A 22 -4.82 -1.78 -5.86
CA GLN A 22 -6.03 -1.52 -5.10
C GLN A 22 -5.81 -0.52 -3.99
N ASN A 23 -4.60 -0.43 -3.47
CA ASN A 23 -4.36 0.35 -2.28
C ASN A 23 -3.44 1.56 -2.46
N TYR A 24 -2.82 1.69 -3.62
CA TYR A 24 -1.82 2.74 -3.82
C TYR A 24 -2.38 4.14 -3.58
N VAL A 25 -3.50 4.47 -4.22
CA VAL A 25 -4.06 5.81 -4.09
C VAL A 25 -4.44 6.09 -2.64
N TYR A 26 -4.98 5.08 -1.98
CA TYR A 26 -5.36 5.23 -0.59
C TYR A 26 -4.15 5.56 0.28
N VAL A 27 -3.06 4.83 0.08
CA VAL A 27 -1.85 5.06 0.87
C VAL A 27 -1.28 6.44 0.57
N VAL A 28 -1.24 6.83 -0.71
CA VAL A 28 -0.73 8.14 -1.07
C VAL A 28 -1.57 9.24 -0.40
N LYS A 29 -2.89 9.12 -0.44
CA LYS A 29 -3.75 10.13 0.16
C LYS A 29 -3.52 10.24 1.66
N GLN A 30 -3.33 9.10 2.30
CA GLN A 30 -3.07 9.09 3.73
C GLN A 30 -1.80 9.87 4.05
N ILE A 31 -0.77 9.68 3.25
CA ILE A 31 0.50 10.34 3.49
C ILE A 31 0.43 11.82 3.14
N VAL A 32 -0.26 12.16 2.03
CA VAL A 32 -0.43 13.56 1.64
C VAL A 32 -1.09 14.34 2.76
N TRP A 33 -2.05 13.73 3.42
CA TRP A 33 -2.76 14.37 4.52
C TRP A 33 -1.78 14.82 5.59
N ILE A 34 -0.72 14.05 5.80
CA ILE A 34 0.24 14.32 6.85
C ILE A 34 1.35 15.25 6.39
N VAL A 35 1.97 14.93 5.23
CA VAL A 35 3.14 15.69 4.79
C VAL A 35 2.82 16.87 3.90
N LYS A 36 1.59 16.95 3.38
CA LYS A 36 1.11 18.08 2.57
C LYS A 36 1.91 18.27 1.29
N ASN A 37 2.37 17.20 0.69
CA ASN A 37 3.17 17.28 -0.52
C ASN A 37 2.96 16.00 -1.32
N GLN A 38 2.42 16.15 -2.54
CA GLN A 38 2.07 15.00 -3.37
C GLN A 38 3.30 14.19 -3.78
N THR A 39 4.35 14.86 -4.22
CA THR A 39 5.54 14.17 -4.69
C THR A 39 6.18 13.37 -3.58
N ILE A 40 6.33 13.99 -2.42
CA ILE A 40 6.91 13.30 -1.27
C ILE A 40 6.03 12.13 -0.86
N ALA A 41 4.72 12.33 -0.89
CA ALA A 41 3.80 11.26 -0.49
C ALA A 41 3.94 10.05 -1.40
N GLU A 42 4.12 10.29 -2.70
CA GLU A 42 4.28 9.17 -3.63
C GLU A 42 5.57 8.42 -3.37
N GLU A 43 6.62 9.12 -3.05
CA GLU A 43 7.88 8.47 -2.72
C GLU A 43 7.77 7.64 -1.45
N LEU A 44 7.11 8.20 -0.44
CA LEU A 44 6.93 7.48 0.81
C LEU A 44 5.98 6.30 0.65
N ALA A 45 4.98 6.44 -0.21
CA ALA A 45 4.06 5.33 -0.47
C ALA A 45 4.82 4.16 -1.08
N GLN A 46 5.74 4.44 -1.98
CA GLN A 46 6.54 3.36 -2.57
C GLN A 46 7.34 2.64 -1.51
N GLU A 47 7.85 3.37 -0.55
CA GLU A 47 8.58 2.74 0.55
C GLU A 47 7.67 1.84 1.37
N VAL A 48 6.45 2.29 1.63
CA VAL A 48 5.49 1.48 2.38
C VAL A 48 5.24 0.16 1.66
N PHE A 49 5.02 0.21 0.35
CA PHE A 49 4.74 -1.02 -0.39
C PHE A 49 5.97 -1.90 -0.51
N LEU A 50 7.15 -1.32 -0.57
CA LEU A 50 8.36 -2.11 -0.58
C LEU A 50 8.51 -2.87 0.74
N GLN A 51 8.24 -2.22 1.84
CA GLN A 51 8.29 -2.88 3.14
C GLN A 51 7.23 -3.97 3.24
N LEU A 52 6.06 -3.70 2.69
CA LEU A 52 5.00 -4.69 2.70
C LEU A 52 5.45 -5.94 1.95
N TYR A 53 6.05 -5.75 0.80
CA TYR A 53 6.52 -6.87 0.00
C TYR A 53 7.54 -7.70 0.77
N ARG A 54 8.42 -7.04 1.50
CA ARG A 54 9.47 -7.72 2.24
C ARG A 54 8.98 -8.43 3.49
N ASN A 55 7.79 -8.10 3.96
CA ASN A 55 7.30 -8.59 5.24
C ASN A 55 6.23 -9.66 5.14
N ASN A 56 6.34 -10.50 4.10
CA ASN A 56 5.41 -11.62 3.96
C ASN A 56 3.97 -11.12 3.96
N TRP A 57 3.67 -10.27 2.99
CA TRP A 57 2.38 -9.60 2.95
C TRP A 57 1.18 -10.55 2.96
N LYS A 58 1.34 -11.77 2.46
CA LYS A 58 0.24 -12.72 2.42
C LYS A 58 -0.16 -13.18 3.83
N GLY A 59 0.74 -13.07 4.78
CA GLY A 59 0.44 -13.50 6.13
C GLY A 59 -0.14 -12.42 7.02
N ILE A 60 -0.31 -11.22 6.49
CA ILE A 60 -0.83 -10.11 7.29
C ILE A 60 -2.34 -10.20 7.36
N GLU A 61 -2.88 -10.35 8.57
CA GLU A 61 -4.30 -10.53 8.74
C GLU A 61 -5.11 -9.27 8.51
N ASN A 62 -4.59 -8.15 8.98
CA ASN A 62 -5.29 -6.88 8.85
C ASN A 62 -4.46 -5.95 7.98
N LEU A 63 -4.60 -6.13 6.67
CA LEU A 63 -3.80 -5.36 5.74
C LEU A 63 -4.10 -3.86 5.83
N SER A 64 -5.37 -3.49 5.93
CA SER A 64 -5.71 -2.08 6.04
C SER A 64 -5.05 -1.44 7.25
N GLY A 65 -5.11 -2.10 8.38
CA GLY A 65 -4.47 -1.58 9.59
C GLY A 65 -2.97 -1.46 9.42
N TRP A 66 -2.38 -2.47 8.80
CA TRP A 66 -0.93 -2.45 8.56
C TRP A 66 -0.54 -1.26 7.68
N LEU A 67 -1.31 -1.05 6.61
CA LEU A 67 -1.01 0.04 5.68
C LEU A 67 -1.19 1.41 6.33
N ILE A 68 -2.23 1.59 7.13
CA ILE A 68 -2.44 2.85 7.82
C ILE A 68 -1.31 3.11 8.80
N LYS A 69 -0.95 2.10 9.58
CA LYS A 69 0.10 2.26 10.57
C LYS A 69 1.43 2.57 9.90
N SER A 70 1.78 1.84 8.84
CA SER A 70 3.05 2.06 8.16
C SER A 70 3.08 3.40 7.46
N SER A 71 1.97 3.80 6.84
CA SER A 71 1.90 5.09 6.16
C SER A 71 2.09 6.22 7.16
N THR A 72 1.43 6.13 8.29
CA THR A 72 1.55 7.13 9.33
C THR A 72 2.98 7.20 9.85
N PHE A 73 3.57 6.03 10.05
CA PHE A 73 4.93 5.96 10.56
C PHE A 73 5.92 6.65 9.62
N VAL A 74 5.88 6.31 8.33
CA VAL A 74 6.85 6.90 7.41
C VAL A 74 6.61 8.40 7.23
N ALA A 75 5.35 8.83 7.27
CA ALA A 75 5.03 10.24 7.12
C ALA A 75 5.58 11.05 8.28
N TYR A 76 5.36 10.61 9.50
CA TYR A 76 5.87 11.34 10.64
C TYR A 76 7.38 11.25 10.77
N LYS A 77 7.93 10.12 10.37
CA LYS A 77 9.39 9.99 10.36
C LYS A 77 9.99 11.02 9.40
N TYR A 78 9.34 11.18 8.24
CA TYR A 78 9.80 12.18 7.29
C TYR A 78 9.76 13.57 7.88
N LEU A 79 8.68 13.92 8.58
CA LEU A 79 8.54 15.24 9.15
C LEU A 79 9.55 15.53 10.25
N ARG A 80 10.01 14.48 10.93
CA ARG A 80 10.98 14.67 11.99
C ARG A 80 12.41 14.78 11.51
N SER A 81 12.67 14.33 10.30
CA SER A 81 14.06 14.32 9.82
C SER A 81 14.50 15.62 9.14
#